data_b6c237feb6e49e275df289bf5c7dd545
#
_entry.id   b6c237feb6e49e275df289bf5c7dd545
#
_cell.length_a   1.000
_cell.length_b   1.000
_cell.length_c   1.000
_cell.angle_alpha   90.00
_cell.angle_beta   90.00
_cell.angle_gamma   90.00
#
_symmetry.space_group_name_H-M   'P 1'
#
loop_
_entity.id
_entity.type
_entity.pdbx_description
1 polymer ?
#
loop_
_entity_poly.entity_id
_entity_poly.type
_entity_poly.pdbx_seq_one_letter_code
_entity_poly.pdbx_strand_id
1 'polypeptide(L)'
;MLSLAAFRYRNVLAREGGPVERVELADTVVLGERRFLANAYLVAELAGNRDVSTLYSKANGSGLATSAMVARFMAISEAMERWAHWQLQASPERSRYGFDVDPSSNGLAAFPGLWRRQARHGALLEAAERFNLLNWWEGRLAAREAETRWPGVQAAIICSQVPGLTVILFRRTEAGFFAYGHAAALDFETACRKAAGEMERHARVVTRFASSHAGQLRNQLPAGAHPIERRSLFFAQEEGHELFLERLRSPARGIAEPRMVYDGPVPGPWSRYADVWRVVYAPPSRRFLGMEENYFML
;
A
#
# COMPACT_ATOMS: atom_id res chain seq x y z
N MET A 1 5.67 -15.74 -13.18
CA MET A 1 5.24 -14.73 -14.20
C MET A 1 6.46 -14.29 -15.01
N LEU A 2 6.35 -14.18 -16.34
CA LEU A 2 7.43 -13.69 -17.19
C LEU A 2 7.55 -12.17 -17.04
N SER A 3 8.71 -11.69 -16.57
CA SER A 3 9.01 -10.27 -16.42
C SER A 3 10.02 -9.84 -17.50
N LEU A 4 9.75 -8.71 -18.13
CA LEU A 4 10.65 -8.05 -19.07
C LEU A 4 11.35 -6.84 -18.43
N ALA A 5 11.40 -6.75 -17.10
CA ALA A 5 11.92 -5.60 -16.36
C ALA A 5 13.34 -5.20 -16.81
N ALA A 6 14.23 -6.17 -16.98
CA ALA A 6 15.61 -5.89 -17.42
C ALA A 6 15.66 -5.19 -18.81
N PHE A 7 14.71 -5.50 -19.67
CA PHE A 7 14.60 -4.88 -20.99
C PHE A 7 13.83 -3.56 -20.96
N ARG A 8 12.65 -3.53 -20.31
CA ARG A 8 11.78 -2.34 -20.28
C ARG A 8 12.36 -1.21 -19.44
N TYR A 9 13.12 -1.53 -18.39
CA TYR A 9 13.74 -0.55 -17.50
C TYR A 9 15.19 -0.19 -17.85
N ARG A 10 15.72 -0.64 -18.98
CA ARG A 10 17.11 -0.34 -19.38
C ARG A 10 17.44 1.14 -19.44
N ASN A 11 16.46 1.97 -19.87
CA ASN A 11 16.62 3.42 -20.02
C ASN A 11 15.65 4.17 -19.09
N VAL A 12 15.37 3.65 -17.90
CA VAL A 12 14.40 4.26 -16.97
C VAL A 12 15.01 5.40 -16.15
N LEU A 13 16.36 5.44 -16.04
CA LEU A 13 17.03 6.47 -15.25
C LEU A 13 17.12 7.80 -16.01
N ALA A 14 17.01 8.92 -15.27
CA ALA A 14 17.05 10.28 -15.83
C ALA A 14 18.32 10.57 -16.64
N ARG A 15 19.48 10.06 -16.22
CA ARG A 15 20.75 10.14 -16.98
C ARG A 15 20.68 9.46 -18.36
N GLU A 16 19.68 8.63 -18.60
CA GLU A 16 19.40 7.93 -19.85
C GLU A 16 18.14 8.49 -20.51
N GLY A 17 17.62 9.65 -20.04
CA GLY A 17 16.38 10.28 -20.53
C GLY A 17 15.10 9.65 -19.99
N GLY A 18 15.18 8.89 -18.88
CA GLY A 18 14.05 8.23 -18.24
C GLY A 18 13.40 9.06 -17.12
N PRO A 19 12.27 8.58 -16.58
CA PRO A 19 11.49 9.27 -15.56
C PRO A 19 12.03 9.10 -14.12
N VAL A 20 12.94 8.17 -13.87
CA VAL A 20 13.46 7.87 -12.52
C VAL A 20 14.78 8.58 -12.30
N GLU A 21 14.83 9.48 -11.34
CA GLU A 21 16.05 10.21 -10.96
C GLU A 21 17.10 9.24 -10.39
N ARG A 22 16.71 8.45 -9.41
CA ARG A 22 17.59 7.47 -8.76
C ARG A 22 16.82 6.32 -8.12
N VAL A 23 17.52 5.23 -7.85
CA VAL A 23 17.02 4.11 -7.03
C VAL A 23 18.04 3.83 -5.95
N GLU A 24 17.62 3.96 -4.70
CA GLU A 24 18.40 3.60 -3.51
C GLU A 24 18.11 2.15 -3.12
N LEU A 25 19.12 1.43 -2.65
CA LEU A 25 19.02 0.04 -2.23
C LEU A 25 19.65 -0.14 -0.85
N ALA A 26 18.97 -0.86 0.02
CA ALA A 26 19.43 -1.18 1.36
C ALA A 26 19.13 -2.64 1.72
N ASP A 27 19.97 -3.24 2.51
CA ASP A 27 19.65 -4.49 3.21
C ASP A 27 18.69 -4.22 4.36
N THR A 28 17.78 -5.15 4.60
CA THR A 28 16.84 -5.09 5.70
C THR A 28 16.49 -6.48 6.21
N VAL A 29 15.94 -6.56 7.40
CA VAL A 29 15.40 -7.81 7.96
C VAL A 29 13.90 -7.64 8.14
N VAL A 30 13.13 -8.64 7.73
CA VAL A 30 11.69 -8.74 7.89
C VAL A 30 11.39 -10.04 8.61
N LEU A 31 10.95 -9.95 9.85
CA LEU A 31 10.61 -11.11 10.70
C LEU A 31 11.72 -12.21 10.67
N GLY A 32 12.97 -11.80 10.83
CA GLY A 32 14.13 -12.69 10.83
C GLY A 32 14.69 -13.07 9.45
N GLU A 33 14.02 -12.71 8.36
CA GLU A 33 14.47 -13.02 7.01
C GLU A 33 15.19 -11.83 6.35
N ARG A 34 16.38 -12.05 5.81
CA ARG A 34 17.10 -11.02 5.05
C ARG A 34 16.35 -10.67 3.76
N ARG A 35 16.17 -9.39 3.53
CA ARG A 35 15.51 -8.81 2.37
C ARG A 35 16.33 -7.64 1.82
N PHE A 36 16.00 -7.23 0.61
CA PHE A 36 16.45 -5.98 0.01
C PHE A 36 15.28 -5.01 -0.11
N LEU A 37 15.46 -3.80 0.41
CA LEU A 37 14.54 -2.68 0.25
C LEU A 37 15.10 -1.76 -0.83
N ALA A 38 14.30 -1.44 -1.83
CA ALA A 38 14.62 -0.45 -2.83
C ALA A 38 13.63 0.72 -2.77
N ASN A 39 14.12 1.94 -2.95
CA ASN A 39 13.32 3.15 -3.05
C ASN A 39 13.61 3.85 -4.38
N ALA A 40 12.60 4.07 -5.21
CA ALA A 40 12.71 4.77 -6.47
C ALA A 40 12.15 6.19 -6.36
N TYR A 41 12.86 7.15 -6.93
CA TYR A 41 12.50 8.57 -6.93
C TYR A 41 12.30 9.00 -8.38
N LEU A 42 11.15 9.59 -8.70
CA LEU A 42 10.91 10.21 -9.99
C LEU A 42 11.65 11.56 -10.07
N VAL A 43 11.92 12.01 -11.29
CA VAL A 43 12.33 13.40 -11.52
C VAL A 43 11.27 14.36 -11.00
N ALA A 44 11.67 15.55 -10.56
CA ALA A 44 10.81 16.49 -9.83
C ALA A 44 9.51 16.82 -10.57
N GLU A 45 9.58 16.95 -11.88
CA GLU A 45 8.45 17.31 -12.76
C GLU A 45 7.36 16.23 -12.79
N LEU A 46 7.70 14.97 -12.46
CA LEU A 46 6.80 13.82 -12.48
C LEU A 46 6.39 13.36 -11.08
N ALA A 47 7.06 13.87 -10.05
CA ALA A 47 6.87 13.42 -8.66
C ALA A 47 5.54 13.86 -8.03
N GLY A 48 4.78 14.74 -8.68
CA GLY A 48 3.58 15.37 -8.14
C GLY A 48 3.92 16.40 -7.04
N ASN A 49 2.92 17.17 -6.64
CA ASN A 49 3.08 18.08 -5.50
C ASN A 49 3.05 17.24 -4.23
N ARG A 50 4.21 17.00 -3.62
CA ARG A 50 4.32 16.24 -2.38
C ARG A 50 4.22 17.20 -1.22
N ASP A 51 3.08 17.20 -0.57
CA ASP A 51 3.03 17.64 0.80
C ASP A 51 4.06 16.85 1.60
N VAL A 52 4.77 17.56 2.44
CA VAL A 52 5.95 17.03 3.14
C VAL A 52 5.50 15.93 4.09
N SER A 53 5.59 14.65 3.64
CA SER A 53 5.46 13.55 4.57
C SER A 53 6.56 13.66 5.61
N THR A 54 6.18 13.70 6.87
CA THR A 54 7.11 13.74 8.02
C THR A 54 7.40 12.34 8.53
N LEU A 55 6.47 11.40 8.28
CA LEU A 55 6.52 10.05 8.79
C LEU A 55 7.16 9.08 7.77
N TYR A 56 6.66 9.08 6.53
CA TYR A 56 7.09 8.16 5.49
C TYR A 56 8.22 8.72 4.61
N SER A 57 8.88 7.87 3.86
CA SER A 57 9.92 8.28 2.92
C SER A 57 9.33 9.10 1.76
N LYS A 58 10.16 9.96 1.17
CA LYS A 58 9.80 10.72 -0.04
C LYS A 58 9.92 9.89 -1.33
N ALA A 59 10.16 8.58 -1.24
CA ALA A 59 10.26 7.72 -2.41
C ALA A 59 8.91 7.63 -3.16
N ASN A 60 8.96 7.62 -4.48
CA ASN A 60 7.76 7.47 -5.32
C ASN A 60 7.34 6.00 -5.46
N GLY A 61 8.28 5.09 -5.26
CA GLY A 61 8.02 3.67 -5.22
C GLY A 61 8.99 2.97 -4.31
N SER A 62 8.53 1.88 -3.70
CA SER A 62 9.30 1.01 -2.83
C SER A 62 9.18 -0.43 -3.30
N GLY A 63 10.23 -1.21 -3.11
CA GLY A 63 10.21 -2.64 -3.42
C GLY A 63 10.93 -3.43 -2.35
N LEU A 64 10.33 -4.54 -1.94
CA LEU A 64 10.90 -5.42 -0.93
C LEU A 64 10.96 -6.86 -1.48
N ALA A 65 12.15 -7.43 -1.57
CA ALA A 65 12.33 -8.77 -2.12
C ALA A 65 13.57 -9.47 -1.54
N THR A 66 13.68 -10.78 -1.80
CA THR A 66 14.89 -11.57 -1.48
C THR A 66 16.06 -11.29 -2.42
N SER A 67 15.81 -10.66 -3.55
CA SER A 67 16.81 -10.26 -4.55
C SER A 67 16.83 -8.74 -4.69
N ALA A 68 18.03 -8.15 -4.65
CA ALA A 68 18.25 -6.73 -4.85
C ALA A 68 17.69 -6.23 -6.19
N MET A 69 17.86 -7.02 -7.25
CA MET A 69 17.36 -6.69 -8.58
C MET A 69 15.81 -6.71 -8.63
N VAL A 70 15.18 -7.69 -8.01
CA VAL A 70 13.72 -7.77 -7.94
C VAL A 70 13.16 -6.61 -7.12
N ALA A 71 13.74 -6.29 -5.95
CA ALA A 71 13.36 -5.14 -5.14
C ALA A 71 13.44 -3.84 -5.94
N ARG A 72 14.54 -3.64 -6.68
CA ARG A 72 14.71 -2.48 -7.57
C ARG A 72 13.61 -2.40 -8.62
N PHE A 73 13.28 -3.50 -9.28
CA PHE A 73 12.25 -3.52 -10.32
C PHE A 73 10.85 -3.26 -9.75
N MET A 74 10.56 -3.77 -8.55
CA MET A 74 9.32 -3.47 -7.84
C MET A 74 9.20 -1.97 -7.52
N ALA A 75 10.26 -1.36 -6.97
CA ALA A 75 10.30 0.06 -6.67
C ALA A 75 10.08 0.93 -7.93
N ILE A 76 10.69 0.56 -9.06
CA ILE A 76 10.48 1.26 -10.34
C ILE A 76 9.04 1.08 -10.82
N SER A 77 8.46 -0.13 -10.72
CA SER A 77 7.06 -0.36 -11.08
C SER A 77 6.13 0.54 -10.27
N GLU A 78 6.27 0.58 -8.94
CA GLU A 78 5.45 1.46 -8.09
C GLU A 78 5.67 2.95 -8.42
N ALA A 79 6.89 3.36 -8.78
CA ALA A 79 7.12 4.73 -9.26
C ALA A 79 6.34 5.03 -10.56
N MET A 80 6.21 4.06 -11.47
CA MET A 80 5.38 4.23 -12.68
C MET A 80 3.89 4.33 -12.34
N GLU A 81 3.40 3.59 -11.34
CA GLU A 81 2.04 3.72 -10.82
C GLU A 81 1.78 5.12 -10.25
N ARG A 82 2.72 5.65 -9.45
CA ARG A 82 2.62 7.00 -8.88
C ARG A 82 2.63 8.07 -9.95
N TRP A 83 3.47 7.93 -10.97
CA TRP A 83 3.47 8.84 -12.11
C TRP A 83 2.11 8.83 -12.82
N ALA A 84 1.59 7.65 -13.13
CA ALA A 84 0.27 7.50 -13.74
C ALA A 84 -0.84 8.12 -12.87
N HIS A 85 -0.82 7.85 -11.57
CA HIS A 85 -1.77 8.40 -10.60
C HIS A 85 -1.77 9.93 -10.61
N TRP A 86 -0.61 10.57 -10.41
CA TRP A 86 -0.52 12.04 -10.31
C TRP A 86 -1.00 12.72 -11.60
N GLN A 87 -0.58 12.20 -12.73
CA GLN A 87 -0.92 12.80 -14.02
C GLN A 87 -2.42 12.66 -14.32
N LEU A 88 -3.02 11.51 -14.03
CA LEU A 88 -4.44 11.27 -14.33
C LEU A 88 -5.36 11.92 -13.33
N GLN A 89 -5.01 11.98 -12.06
CA GLN A 89 -5.83 12.63 -11.06
C GLN A 89 -5.96 14.13 -11.32
N ALA A 90 -4.94 14.77 -11.85
CA ALA A 90 -4.96 16.17 -12.29
C ALA A 90 -5.64 16.38 -13.66
N SER A 91 -5.95 15.30 -14.38
CA SER A 91 -6.52 15.36 -15.72
C SER A 91 -8.05 15.57 -15.70
N PRO A 92 -8.62 16.27 -16.69
CA PRO A 92 -10.07 16.29 -16.93
C PRO A 92 -10.68 14.91 -17.13
N GLU A 93 -9.91 13.93 -17.58
CA GLU A 93 -10.35 12.55 -17.82
C GLU A 93 -10.36 11.67 -16.56
N ARG A 94 -10.08 12.22 -15.37
CA ARG A 94 -9.96 11.46 -14.11
C ARG A 94 -11.13 10.51 -13.85
N SER A 95 -12.37 10.93 -14.16
CA SER A 95 -13.58 10.14 -13.96
C SER A 95 -13.62 8.89 -14.85
N ARG A 96 -13.03 8.95 -16.06
CA ARG A 96 -12.93 7.81 -16.97
C ARG A 96 -12.23 6.61 -16.34
N TYR A 97 -11.31 6.87 -15.40
CA TYR A 97 -10.53 5.86 -14.70
C TYR A 97 -10.98 5.64 -13.26
N GLY A 98 -12.15 6.17 -12.87
CA GLY A 98 -12.73 6.01 -11.53
C GLY A 98 -12.06 6.82 -10.42
N PHE A 99 -11.27 7.86 -10.74
CA PHE A 99 -10.65 8.73 -9.72
C PHE A 99 -11.63 9.71 -9.06
N ASP A 100 -12.83 9.86 -9.59
CA ASP A 100 -13.94 10.55 -8.94
C ASP A 100 -14.58 9.70 -7.82
N VAL A 101 -14.46 8.38 -7.91
CA VAL A 101 -14.98 7.42 -6.92
C VAL A 101 -13.91 7.13 -5.86
N ASP A 102 -12.72 6.76 -6.25
CA ASP A 102 -11.54 6.62 -5.39
C ASP A 102 -10.38 7.45 -5.93
N PRO A 103 -10.09 8.62 -5.34
CA PRO A 103 -9.02 9.51 -5.81
C PRO A 103 -7.62 9.01 -5.44
N SER A 104 -7.49 7.95 -4.65
CA SER A 104 -6.18 7.40 -4.28
C SER A 104 -5.55 6.60 -5.41
N SER A 105 -4.27 6.26 -5.24
CA SER A 105 -3.57 5.39 -6.17
C SER A 105 -3.93 3.91 -6.02
N ASN A 106 -4.80 3.57 -5.10
CA ASN A 106 -5.18 2.20 -4.83
C ASN A 106 -5.85 1.53 -6.03
N GLY A 107 -5.61 0.24 -6.20
CA GLY A 107 -6.07 -0.51 -7.36
C GLY A 107 -5.32 -0.19 -8.66
N LEU A 108 -4.22 0.56 -8.59
CA LEU A 108 -3.27 0.74 -9.68
C LEU A 108 -2.14 -0.28 -9.56
N ALA A 109 -1.79 -0.96 -10.64
CA ALA A 109 -0.60 -1.78 -10.68
C ALA A 109 0.16 -1.60 -11.99
N ALA A 110 1.46 -1.39 -11.88
CA ALA A 110 2.36 -1.38 -13.01
C ALA A 110 3.16 -2.68 -13.08
N PHE A 111 3.26 -3.26 -14.25
CA PHE A 111 4.07 -4.44 -14.47
C PHE A 111 4.83 -4.39 -15.80
N PRO A 112 6.15 -4.59 -15.82
CA PRO A 112 6.96 -4.60 -17.04
C PRO A 112 6.92 -5.99 -17.71
N GLY A 113 5.71 -6.52 -17.92
CA GLY A 113 5.49 -7.85 -18.46
C GLY A 113 5.29 -7.89 -19.97
N LEU A 114 5.17 -9.11 -20.50
CA LEU A 114 4.81 -9.34 -21.88
C LEU A 114 3.29 -9.13 -22.11
N TRP A 115 2.49 -9.36 -21.09
CA TRP A 115 1.04 -9.28 -21.17
C TRP A 115 0.45 -8.36 -20.09
N ARG A 116 -0.49 -7.51 -20.48
CA ARG A 116 -1.26 -6.61 -19.60
C ARG A 116 -1.99 -7.33 -18.45
N ARG A 117 -2.33 -8.62 -18.64
CA ARG A 117 -2.98 -9.43 -17.59
C ARG A 117 -2.17 -9.49 -16.28
N GLN A 118 -0.85 -9.28 -16.33
CA GLN A 118 0.00 -9.28 -15.16
C GLN A 118 -0.22 -8.00 -14.31
N ALA A 119 -0.32 -6.84 -14.96
CA ALA A 119 -0.69 -5.58 -14.31
C ALA A 119 -2.13 -5.66 -13.80
N ARG A 120 -3.08 -6.17 -14.61
CA ARG A 120 -4.46 -6.36 -14.18
C ARG A 120 -4.58 -7.24 -12.93
N HIS A 121 -3.82 -8.33 -12.85
CA HIS A 121 -3.83 -9.21 -11.68
C HIS A 121 -3.37 -8.48 -10.40
N GLY A 122 -2.30 -7.68 -10.48
CA GLY A 122 -1.84 -6.84 -9.37
C GLY A 122 -2.90 -5.83 -8.94
N ALA A 123 -3.44 -5.08 -9.89
CA ALA A 123 -4.48 -4.08 -9.67
C ALA A 123 -5.76 -4.68 -9.04
N LEU A 124 -6.15 -5.87 -9.49
CA LEU A 124 -7.32 -6.58 -8.95
C LEU A 124 -7.14 -6.97 -7.48
N LEU A 125 -5.96 -7.49 -7.11
CA LEU A 125 -5.67 -7.85 -5.72
C LEU A 125 -5.60 -6.61 -4.82
N GLU A 126 -5.02 -5.52 -5.27
CA GLU A 126 -4.95 -4.28 -4.50
C GLU A 126 -6.34 -3.64 -4.32
N ALA A 127 -7.17 -3.65 -5.37
CA ALA A 127 -8.57 -3.22 -5.27
C ALA A 127 -9.39 -4.12 -4.34
N ALA A 128 -9.14 -5.44 -4.34
CA ALA A 128 -9.77 -6.39 -3.44
C ALA A 128 -9.36 -6.15 -1.98
N GLU A 129 -8.08 -5.86 -1.74
CA GLU A 129 -7.57 -5.46 -0.43
C GLU A 129 -8.31 -4.25 0.11
N ARG A 130 -8.37 -3.18 -0.67
CA ARG A 130 -9.10 -1.97 -0.35
C ARG A 130 -10.57 -2.25 -0.04
N PHE A 131 -11.26 -2.99 -0.91
CA PHE A 131 -12.66 -3.34 -0.72
C PHE A 131 -12.88 -4.09 0.59
N ASN A 132 -12.06 -5.08 0.88
CA ASN A 132 -12.14 -5.88 2.10
C ASN A 132 -11.88 -5.04 3.36
N LEU A 133 -10.83 -4.24 3.38
CA LEU A 133 -10.47 -3.40 4.53
C LEU A 133 -11.56 -2.38 4.86
N LEU A 134 -12.07 -1.65 3.86
CA LEU A 134 -13.11 -0.65 4.07
C LEU A 134 -14.42 -1.28 4.56
N ASN A 135 -14.86 -2.38 3.93
CA ASN A 135 -16.10 -3.05 4.32
C ASN A 135 -15.98 -3.72 5.69
N TRP A 136 -14.82 -4.26 6.04
CA TRP A 136 -14.57 -4.77 7.38
C TRP A 136 -14.59 -3.65 8.41
N TRP A 137 -13.87 -2.56 8.18
CA TRP A 137 -13.82 -1.45 9.13
C TRP A 137 -15.21 -0.82 9.37
N GLU A 138 -16.01 -0.69 8.34
CA GLU A 138 -17.35 -0.17 8.42
C GLU A 138 -18.43 -1.20 8.84
N GLY A 139 -18.02 -2.41 9.22
CA GLY A 139 -18.94 -3.38 9.82
C GLY A 139 -19.72 -4.24 8.85
N ARG A 140 -19.41 -4.22 7.58
CA ARG A 140 -20.09 -5.04 6.55
C ARG A 140 -19.47 -6.41 6.33
N LEU A 141 -18.22 -6.58 6.72
CA LEU A 141 -17.50 -7.85 6.72
C LEU A 141 -16.99 -8.15 8.13
N ALA A 142 -16.89 -9.44 8.45
CA ALA A 142 -16.18 -9.91 9.62
C ALA A 142 -14.74 -10.27 9.25
N ALA A 143 -13.85 -10.21 10.24
CA ALA A 143 -12.52 -10.78 10.15
C ALA A 143 -12.44 -12.05 11.01
N ARG A 144 -11.53 -12.95 10.67
CA ARG A 144 -11.25 -14.17 11.41
C ARG A 144 -9.78 -14.17 11.81
N GLU A 145 -9.50 -14.38 13.08
CA GLU A 145 -8.14 -14.56 13.58
C GLU A 145 -7.52 -15.84 13.03
N ALA A 146 -6.22 -15.81 12.79
CA ALA A 146 -5.43 -16.95 12.33
C ALA A 146 -4.03 -16.92 12.93
N GLU A 147 -3.46 -18.09 13.12
CA GLU A 147 -2.07 -18.22 13.54
C GLU A 147 -1.11 -17.94 12.40
N THR A 148 0.04 -17.39 12.72
CA THR A 148 1.14 -17.19 11.79
C THR A 148 2.33 -18.08 12.14
N ARG A 149 3.25 -18.24 11.20
CA ARG A 149 4.52 -18.94 11.46
C ARG A 149 5.52 -18.13 12.28
N TRP A 150 5.25 -16.84 12.53
CA TRP A 150 6.17 -15.96 13.25
C TRP A 150 5.70 -15.76 14.68
N PRO A 151 6.54 -16.13 15.68
CA PRO A 151 6.20 -15.91 17.08
C PRO A 151 5.88 -14.44 17.39
N GLY A 152 4.81 -14.20 18.13
CA GLY A 152 4.38 -12.86 18.53
C GLY A 152 3.73 -12.02 17.41
N VAL A 153 3.53 -12.59 16.22
CA VAL A 153 2.78 -11.95 15.12
C VAL A 153 1.41 -12.59 14.98
N GLN A 154 0.37 -11.79 15.07
CA GLN A 154 -1.01 -12.22 14.91
C GLN A 154 -1.52 -11.88 13.51
N ALA A 155 -2.52 -12.61 13.04
CA ALA A 155 -3.16 -12.38 11.75
C ALA A 155 -4.68 -12.29 11.88
N ALA A 156 -5.27 -11.41 11.08
CA ALA A 156 -6.69 -11.38 10.78
C ALA A 156 -6.91 -11.60 9.28
N ILE A 157 -7.88 -12.45 8.94
CA ILE A 157 -8.24 -12.76 7.55
C ILE A 157 -9.61 -12.18 7.27
N ILE A 158 -9.72 -11.43 6.19
CA ILE A 158 -10.96 -10.89 5.66
C ILE A 158 -11.20 -11.51 4.30
N CYS A 159 -12.37 -12.15 4.12
CA CYS A 159 -12.80 -12.72 2.86
C CYS A 159 -14.14 -12.12 2.43
N SER A 160 -14.33 -11.97 1.14
CA SER A 160 -15.59 -11.53 0.55
C SER A 160 -15.78 -12.18 -0.84
N GLN A 161 -16.65 -11.62 -1.66
CA GLN A 161 -16.88 -12.10 -3.04
C GLN A 161 -15.82 -11.58 -4.04
N VAL A 162 -14.93 -10.65 -3.63
CA VAL A 162 -13.82 -10.23 -4.49
C VAL A 162 -12.71 -11.30 -4.53
N PRO A 163 -11.90 -11.36 -5.59
CA PRO A 163 -10.84 -12.35 -5.72
C PRO A 163 -9.79 -12.27 -4.62
N GLY A 164 -9.41 -13.43 -4.09
CA GLY A 164 -8.38 -13.54 -3.07
C GLY A 164 -8.91 -13.32 -1.65
N LEU A 165 -7.99 -13.19 -0.73
CA LEU A 165 -8.23 -12.86 0.67
C LEU A 165 -7.30 -11.73 1.11
N THR A 166 -7.74 -10.92 2.06
CA THR A 166 -6.92 -9.89 2.68
C THR A 166 -6.48 -10.35 4.07
N VAL A 167 -5.20 -10.22 4.33
CA VAL A 167 -4.60 -10.48 5.66
C VAL A 167 -4.17 -9.15 6.26
N ILE A 168 -4.47 -8.96 7.53
CA ILE A 168 -3.86 -7.94 8.37
C ILE A 168 -2.92 -8.68 9.33
N LEU A 169 -1.63 -8.37 9.31
CA LEU A 169 -0.68 -8.78 10.33
C LEU A 169 -0.51 -7.66 11.35
N PHE A 170 -0.39 -8.03 12.61
CA PHE A 170 -0.14 -7.07 13.68
C PHE A 170 0.67 -7.68 14.82
N ARG A 171 1.46 -6.84 15.48
CA ARG A 171 2.25 -7.22 16.65
C ARG A 171 2.57 -6.00 17.52
N ARG A 172 2.92 -6.24 18.77
CA ARG A 172 3.58 -5.24 19.60
C ARG A 172 5.08 -5.24 19.29
N THR A 173 5.68 -4.08 19.08
CA THR A 173 7.11 -3.92 18.87
C THR A 173 7.86 -3.95 20.20
N GLU A 174 9.18 -4.16 20.16
CA GLU A 174 10.04 -4.07 21.34
C GLU A 174 10.01 -2.66 21.98
N ALA A 175 9.77 -1.63 21.18
CA ALA A 175 9.60 -0.26 21.66
C ALA A 175 8.21 -0.01 22.30
N GLY A 176 7.34 -1.01 22.38
CA GLY A 176 6.04 -0.95 23.03
C GLY A 176 4.90 -0.44 22.16
N PHE A 177 5.13 -0.10 20.91
CA PHE A 177 4.11 0.35 19.94
C PHE A 177 3.49 -0.83 19.18
N PHE A 178 2.30 -0.62 18.64
CA PHE A 178 1.68 -1.61 17.74
C PHE A 178 2.03 -1.32 16.28
N ALA A 179 2.32 -2.37 15.55
CA ALA A 179 2.62 -2.30 14.13
C ALA A 179 1.64 -3.16 13.34
N TYR A 180 1.24 -2.65 12.19
CA TYR A 180 0.28 -3.29 11.28
C TYR A 180 0.83 -3.33 9.87
N GLY A 181 0.40 -4.33 9.12
CA GLY A 181 0.58 -4.39 7.68
C GLY A 181 -0.52 -5.25 7.07
N HIS A 182 -0.93 -4.93 5.88
CA HIS A 182 -2.00 -5.66 5.21
C HIS A 182 -1.63 -5.96 3.77
N ALA A 183 -2.18 -7.03 3.23
CA ALA A 183 -2.03 -7.36 1.83
C ALA A 183 -3.11 -8.35 1.37
N ALA A 184 -3.48 -8.27 0.09
CA ALA A 184 -4.26 -9.30 -0.55
C ALA A 184 -3.42 -10.23 -1.41
N ALA A 185 -3.84 -11.51 -1.42
CA ALA A 185 -3.31 -12.54 -2.30
C ALA A 185 -4.34 -13.64 -2.54
N LEU A 186 -4.04 -14.59 -3.42
CA LEU A 186 -4.89 -15.73 -3.67
C LEU A 186 -4.80 -16.80 -2.57
N ASP A 187 -3.72 -16.78 -1.78
CA ASP A 187 -3.48 -17.69 -0.67
C ASP A 187 -2.96 -16.94 0.57
N PHE A 188 -3.19 -17.54 1.73
CA PHE A 188 -2.87 -16.96 3.03
C PHE A 188 -1.37 -16.71 3.22
N GLU A 189 -0.53 -17.66 2.83
CA GLU A 189 0.92 -17.53 3.04
C GLU A 189 1.52 -16.39 2.21
N THR A 190 1.08 -16.24 0.96
CA THR A 190 1.51 -15.14 0.09
C THR A 190 1.02 -13.79 0.62
N ALA A 191 -0.22 -13.72 1.12
CA ALA A 191 -0.76 -12.51 1.74
C ALA A 191 0.05 -12.15 3.00
N CYS A 192 0.33 -13.11 3.88
CA CYS A 192 1.16 -12.90 5.06
C CYS A 192 2.57 -12.40 4.73
N ARG A 193 3.24 -12.97 3.73
CA ARG A 193 4.59 -12.52 3.33
C ARG A 193 4.61 -11.07 2.84
N LYS A 194 3.58 -10.63 2.12
CA LYS A 194 3.44 -9.23 1.69
C LYS A 194 3.13 -8.33 2.88
N ALA A 195 2.13 -8.67 3.67
CA ALA A 195 1.72 -7.92 4.86
C ALA A 195 2.86 -7.77 5.88
N ALA A 196 3.75 -8.77 6.01
CA ALA A 196 4.92 -8.69 6.87
C ALA A 196 5.87 -7.55 6.49
N GLY A 197 6.06 -7.31 5.18
CA GLY A 197 6.87 -6.19 4.70
C GLY A 197 6.27 -4.83 5.09
N GLU A 198 4.96 -4.68 4.95
CA GLU A 198 4.25 -3.46 5.33
C GLU A 198 4.27 -3.26 6.84
N MET A 199 4.01 -4.30 7.62
CA MET A 199 4.06 -4.25 9.09
C MET A 199 5.46 -3.84 9.61
N GLU A 200 6.54 -4.39 9.05
CA GLU A 200 7.89 -4.02 9.43
C GLU A 200 8.25 -2.60 8.98
N ARG A 201 7.71 -2.12 7.88
CA ARG A 201 7.83 -0.72 7.45
C ARG A 201 7.15 0.19 8.46
N HIS A 202 5.91 -0.12 8.84
CA HIS A 202 5.16 0.65 9.84
C HIS A 202 5.89 0.66 11.19
N ALA A 203 6.34 -0.49 11.69
CA ALA A 203 7.12 -0.59 12.93
C ALA A 203 8.33 0.35 12.94
N ARG A 204 9.13 0.32 11.87
CA ARG A 204 10.34 1.16 11.76
C ARG A 204 10.02 2.65 11.71
N VAL A 205 8.98 3.02 10.96
CA VAL A 205 8.56 4.41 10.80
C VAL A 205 8.09 4.98 12.13
N VAL A 206 7.21 4.27 12.84
CA VAL A 206 6.70 4.69 14.15
C VAL A 206 7.81 4.76 15.19
N THR A 207 8.68 3.75 15.26
CA THR A 207 9.79 3.74 16.22
C THR A 207 10.76 4.88 15.97
N ARG A 208 11.11 5.15 14.71
CA ARG A 208 11.98 6.28 14.35
C ARG A 208 11.33 7.61 14.72
N PHE A 209 10.05 7.78 14.43
CA PHE A 209 9.32 9.01 14.76
C PHE A 209 9.30 9.22 16.29
N ALA A 210 8.94 8.19 17.06
CA ALA A 210 8.92 8.26 18.51
C ALA A 210 10.30 8.62 19.10
N SER A 211 11.38 8.02 18.60
CA SER A 211 12.75 8.33 19.03
C SER A 211 13.13 9.79 18.77
N SER A 212 12.66 10.37 17.67
CA SER A 212 12.93 11.77 17.32
C SER A 212 12.08 12.78 18.11
N HIS A 213 11.01 12.33 18.77
CA HIS A 213 10.00 13.18 19.41
C HIS A 213 9.78 12.84 20.90
N ALA A 214 10.82 12.39 21.61
CA ALA A 214 10.81 12.07 23.03
C ALA A 214 9.65 11.13 23.46
N GLY A 215 9.27 10.19 22.60
CA GLY A 215 8.20 9.20 22.85
C GLY A 215 6.77 9.73 22.65
N GLN A 216 6.60 11.00 22.31
CA GLN A 216 5.27 11.57 22.03
C GLN A 216 4.89 11.32 20.57
N LEU A 217 3.85 10.53 20.34
CA LEU A 217 3.41 10.20 18.95
C LEU A 217 2.34 11.15 18.42
N ARG A 218 1.47 11.68 19.28
CA ARG A 218 0.20 12.30 18.83
C ARG A 218 0.29 13.81 18.60
N ASN A 219 1.08 14.54 19.36
CA ASN A 219 0.99 16.00 19.43
C ASN A 219 1.99 16.74 18.54
N GLN A 220 2.75 16.05 17.72
CA GLN A 220 3.89 16.66 17.02
C GLN A 220 3.82 16.59 15.49
N LEU A 221 2.77 16.02 14.91
CA LEU A 221 2.54 16.13 13.48
C LEU A 221 2.11 17.55 13.13
N PRO A 222 2.63 18.11 12.03
CA PRO A 222 2.15 19.40 11.51
C PRO A 222 0.63 19.39 11.31
N ALA A 223 0.00 20.56 11.48
CA ALA A 223 -1.46 20.70 11.32
C ALA A 223 -1.98 20.18 9.95
N GLY A 224 -1.13 20.20 8.91
CA GLY A 224 -1.41 19.70 7.57
C GLY A 224 -0.97 18.26 7.30
N ALA A 225 -0.57 17.47 8.32
CA ALA A 225 -0.14 16.10 8.11
C ALA A 225 -1.22 15.25 7.42
N HIS A 226 -0.78 14.40 6.50
CA HIS A 226 -1.69 13.53 5.73
C HIS A 226 -2.49 12.61 6.66
N PRO A 227 -3.79 12.33 6.39
CA PRO A 227 -4.61 11.46 7.23
C PRO A 227 -3.98 10.09 7.53
N ILE A 228 -3.31 9.49 6.56
CA ILE A 228 -2.60 8.21 6.73
C ILE A 228 -1.52 8.30 7.81
N GLU A 229 -0.78 9.42 7.91
CA GLU A 229 0.24 9.59 8.95
C GLU A 229 -0.38 9.67 10.35
N ARG A 230 -1.49 10.42 10.49
CA ARG A 230 -2.23 10.51 11.74
C ARG A 230 -2.78 9.15 12.18
N ARG A 231 -3.38 8.40 11.24
CA ARG A 231 -3.88 7.03 11.48
C ARG A 231 -2.76 6.09 11.89
N SER A 232 -1.63 6.11 11.19
CA SER A 232 -0.47 5.28 11.53
C SER A 232 0.02 5.50 12.96
N LEU A 233 0.07 6.75 13.42
CA LEU A 233 0.46 7.07 14.79
C LEU A 233 -0.64 6.75 15.81
N PHE A 234 -1.91 6.94 15.46
CA PHE A 234 -3.03 6.61 16.32
C PHE A 234 -3.10 5.10 16.60
N PHE A 235 -3.09 4.28 15.55
CA PHE A 235 -3.15 2.83 15.70
C PHE A 235 -1.87 2.22 16.28
N ALA A 236 -0.75 2.93 16.26
CA ALA A 236 0.46 2.49 16.94
C ALA A 236 0.38 2.58 18.49
N GLN A 237 -0.62 3.25 19.04
CA GLN A 237 -0.84 3.44 20.47
C GLN A 237 -1.92 2.49 21.01
N GLU A 238 -1.97 2.33 22.35
CA GLU A 238 -2.90 1.42 23.02
C GLU A 238 -4.36 1.70 22.65
N GLU A 239 -4.78 2.98 22.70
CA GLU A 239 -6.16 3.39 22.35
C GLU A 239 -6.57 2.95 20.93
N GLY A 240 -5.69 3.15 19.96
CA GLY A 240 -5.94 2.72 18.57
C GLY A 240 -5.96 1.21 18.41
N HIS A 241 -5.09 0.52 19.17
CA HIS A 241 -5.06 -0.94 19.18
C HIS A 241 -6.31 -1.55 19.82
N GLU A 242 -6.80 -1.00 20.91
CA GLU A 242 -8.06 -1.43 21.54
C GLU A 242 -9.23 -1.29 20.57
N LEU A 243 -9.32 -0.15 19.88
CA LEU A 243 -10.34 0.07 18.84
C LEU A 243 -10.23 -0.94 17.68
N PHE A 244 -8.99 -1.27 17.27
CA PHE A 244 -8.75 -2.30 16.27
C PHE A 244 -9.24 -3.68 16.75
N LEU A 245 -8.92 -4.08 17.99
CA LEU A 245 -9.34 -5.35 18.57
C LEU A 245 -10.85 -5.43 18.75
N GLU A 246 -11.50 -4.33 19.15
CA GLU A 246 -12.96 -4.25 19.22
C GLU A 246 -13.56 -4.53 17.83
N ARG A 247 -13.03 -3.89 16.80
CA ARG A 247 -13.49 -4.11 15.43
C ARG A 247 -13.20 -5.53 14.95
N LEU A 248 -12.06 -6.10 15.26
CA LEU A 248 -11.67 -7.45 14.89
C LEU A 248 -12.65 -8.51 15.42
N ARG A 249 -13.13 -8.33 16.67
CA ARG A 249 -14.05 -9.25 17.34
C ARG A 249 -15.54 -8.98 17.02
N SER A 250 -15.82 -7.86 16.36
CA SER A 250 -17.21 -7.50 16.05
C SER A 250 -17.74 -8.32 14.87
N PRO A 251 -18.97 -8.84 14.96
CA PRO A 251 -19.60 -9.53 13.83
C PRO A 251 -19.91 -8.55 12.68
N ALA A 252 -20.07 -9.09 11.48
CA ALA A 252 -20.62 -8.32 10.38
C ALA A 252 -22.08 -7.93 10.65
N ARG A 253 -22.44 -6.68 10.33
CA ARG A 253 -23.78 -6.13 10.50
C ARG A 253 -24.44 -5.73 9.17
N GLY A 254 -23.91 -6.20 8.05
CA GLY A 254 -24.39 -5.83 6.72
C GLY A 254 -23.89 -6.77 5.64
N ILE A 255 -24.14 -6.40 4.41
CA ILE A 255 -23.71 -7.11 3.21
C ILE A 255 -22.74 -6.22 2.45
N ALA A 256 -21.61 -6.77 2.06
CA ALA A 256 -20.63 -6.13 1.20
C ALA A 256 -20.75 -6.70 -0.22
N GLU A 257 -21.49 -6.01 -1.08
CA GLU A 257 -21.62 -6.38 -2.48
C GLU A 257 -20.57 -5.63 -3.32
N PRO A 258 -19.67 -6.32 -4.03
CA PRO A 258 -18.67 -5.68 -4.85
C PRO A 258 -19.31 -5.11 -6.13
N ARG A 259 -19.32 -3.81 -6.25
CA ARG A 259 -19.71 -3.11 -7.49
C ARG A 259 -18.45 -2.56 -8.14
N MET A 260 -18.02 -3.20 -9.22
CA MET A 260 -16.88 -2.75 -10.01
C MET A 260 -17.23 -1.48 -10.78
N VAL A 261 -16.43 -0.43 -10.60
CA VAL A 261 -16.58 0.86 -11.27
C VAL A 261 -15.67 0.95 -12.50
N TYR A 262 -14.47 0.41 -12.37
CA TYR A 262 -13.48 0.40 -13.45
C TYR A 262 -12.61 -0.86 -13.39
N ASP A 263 -12.31 -1.44 -14.56
CA ASP A 263 -11.32 -2.50 -14.75
C ASP A 263 -10.71 -2.32 -16.14
N GLY A 264 -9.57 -1.67 -16.25
CA GLY A 264 -9.01 -1.34 -17.55
C GLY A 264 -7.56 -0.86 -17.52
N PRO A 265 -6.93 -0.82 -18.71
CA PRO A 265 -5.60 -0.28 -18.87
C PRO A 265 -5.61 1.25 -18.68
N VAL A 266 -4.49 1.73 -18.19
CA VAL A 266 -4.23 3.15 -17.96
C VAL A 266 -3.06 3.57 -18.87
N PRO A 267 -3.32 3.94 -20.12
CA PRO A 267 -2.29 4.32 -21.08
C PRO A 267 -1.74 5.71 -20.77
N GLY A 268 -0.46 5.90 -21.08
CA GLY A 268 0.24 7.17 -20.91
C GLY A 268 1.73 7.03 -21.18
N PRO A 269 2.54 8.08 -20.94
CA PRO A 269 3.98 8.04 -21.20
C PRO A 269 4.73 6.91 -20.48
N TRP A 270 4.25 6.51 -19.31
CA TRP A 270 4.76 5.36 -18.54
C TRP A 270 4.64 4.02 -19.27
N SER A 271 3.73 3.91 -20.28
CA SER A 271 3.52 2.67 -21.02
C SER A 271 4.76 2.19 -21.79
N ARG A 272 5.74 3.08 -22.02
CA ARG A 272 7.06 2.70 -22.53
C ARG A 272 7.81 1.75 -21.57
N TYR A 273 7.60 1.90 -20.27
CA TYR A 273 8.33 1.20 -19.22
C TYR A 273 7.53 0.05 -18.62
N ALA A 274 6.24 0.26 -18.34
CA ALA A 274 5.37 -0.75 -17.76
C ALA A 274 3.95 -0.61 -18.30
N ASP A 275 3.22 -1.73 -18.35
CA ASP A 275 1.77 -1.65 -18.51
C ASP A 275 1.19 -1.27 -17.14
N VAL A 276 0.37 -0.21 -17.12
CA VAL A 276 -0.38 0.20 -15.93
C VAL A 276 -1.83 -0.19 -16.12
N TRP A 277 -2.41 -0.78 -15.09
CA TRP A 277 -3.81 -1.20 -15.03
C TRP A 277 -4.45 -0.66 -13.77
N ARG A 278 -5.73 -0.34 -13.84
CA ARG A 278 -6.51 0.07 -12.68
C ARG A 278 -7.76 -0.77 -12.53
N VAL A 279 -8.08 -1.11 -11.29
CA VAL A 279 -9.35 -1.71 -10.87
C VAL A 279 -9.91 -0.89 -9.71
N VAL A 280 -11.20 -0.54 -9.77
CA VAL A 280 -11.87 0.21 -8.71
C VAL A 280 -13.18 -0.48 -8.35
N TYR A 281 -13.33 -0.85 -7.10
CA TYR A 281 -14.63 -1.18 -6.52
C TYR A 281 -15.21 0.05 -5.82
N ALA A 282 -16.52 0.23 -5.92
CA ALA A 282 -17.19 1.28 -5.17
C ALA A 282 -17.00 1.06 -3.67
N PRO A 283 -16.48 2.04 -2.92
CA PRO A 283 -16.36 1.93 -1.47
C PRO A 283 -17.74 1.97 -0.79
N PRO A 284 -17.85 1.42 0.43
CA PRO A 284 -19.10 1.43 1.18
C PRO A 284 -19.55 2.84 1.56
N SER A 285 -18.59 3.74 1.81
CA SER A 285 -18.83 5.18 2.06
C SER A 285 -17.56 5.96 1.67
N ARG A 286 -17.58 7.28 1.85
CA ARG A 286 -16.39 8.12 1.63
C ARG A 286 -15.65 8.49 2.93
N ARG A 287 -15.99 7.89 4.06
CA ARG A 287 -15.32 8.15 5.36
C ARG A 287 -13.81 7.90 5.30
N PHE A 288 -13.38 6.92 4.50
CA PHE A 288 -11.95 6.64 4.31
C PHE A 288 -11.17 7.83 3.73
N LEU A 289 -11.82 8.75 3.02
CA LEU A 289 -11.22 10.00 2.50
C LEU A 289 -11.17 11.12 3.54
N GLY A 290 -11.90 10.97 4.66
CA GLY A 290 -11.95 11.94 5.75
C GLY A 290 -10.65 12.03 6.53
N MET A 291 -10.57 13.05 7.39
CA MET A 291 -9.41 13.29 8.27
C MET A 291 -9.52 12.54 9.61
N GLU A 292 -10.45 11.59 9.73
CA GLU A 292 -10.66 10.81 10.95
C GLU A 292 -9.42 9.96 11.27
N GLU A 293 -8.79 10.21 12.40
CA GLU A 293 -7.59 9.47 12.85
C GLU A 293 -7.91 8.03 13.22
N ASN A 294 -9.15 7.78 13.70
CA ASN A 294 -9.63 6.48 14.12
C ASN A 294 -10.20 5.62 12.99
N TYR A 295 -9.92 5.93 11.74
CA TYR A 295 -10.28 5.09 10.59
C TYR A 295 -9.10 4.21 10.20
N PHE A 296 -9.24 2.88 10.33
CA PHE A 296 -8.16 1.94 10.02
C PHE A 296 -7.93 1.84 8.52
N MET A 297 -6.95 2.56 8.03
CA MET A 297 -6.47 2.58 6.67
C MET A 297 -5.05 3.14 6.66
N LEU A 298 -4.07 2.28 6.69
CA LEU A 298 -2.66 2.58 6.88
C LEU A 298 -1.89 2.54 5.56
#